data_d4fe703570ec2a1547609e2112fbe1d8
#
_entry.id   d4fe703570ec2a1547609e2112fbe1d8
#
_cell.length_a   1.000
_cell.length_b   1.000
_cell.length_c   1.000
_cell.angle_alpha   90.00
_cell.angle_beta   90.00
_cell.angle_gamma   90.00
#
_symmetry.space_group_name_H-M   'P 1'
#
loop_
_entity.id
_entity.type
_entity.pdbx_description
1 polymer ?
#
loop_
_entity_poly.entity_id
_entity_poly.type
_entity_poly.pdbx_seq_one_letter_code
_entity_poly.pdbx_strand_id
1 'polypeptide(L)'
;MKGLELSRKFYETYGASMLHEKFPELEDKLAIGLVGDGSECFGYDDDISRDHDFEPGFCIFVPDDIDSRTEFQLERAYAKLPKSFEGVDRLKISPVGGSRHGVIKTGDFYLAKTGSRTGFDSIDQWMTTPDSCLAAATNGEVFRDDLGEFSRIRQSFLDMPQDVRLKKLAGHLIMAAQAGQYNFKRCISHGETGGAQLAMIEFADHAMSAVFLLNRKYRPFYKWAFRAMRELEKLSGLADTFEFLISSDNEPVTASAKADIVEDIASMIITELQKQSLTDAICGDLEKHAYSVNDRISSTQLRTMHIMAGV
;
A
#
# COMPACT_ATOMS: atom_id res chain seq x y z
N MET A 1 22.80 3.34 6.51
CA MET A 1 21.67 3.45 7.48
C MET A 1 20.40 3.69 6.68
N LYS A 2 19.32 3.02 7.01
CA LYS A 2 17.97 3.20 6.42
C LYS A 2 17.26 4.40 7.04
N GLY A 3 16.35 5.01 6.30
CA GLY A 3 15.62 6.21 6.75
C GLY A 3 14.81 5.99 8.03
N LEU A 4 14.14 4.85 8.17
CA LEU A 4 13.44 4.48 9.42
C LEU A 4 14.39 4.42 10.62
N GLU A 5 15.57 3.82 10.45
CA GLU A 5 16.58 3.73 11.51
C GLU A 5 17.14 5.11 11.86
N LEU A 6 17.43 5.94 10.83
CA LEU A 6 17.91 7.31 11.01
C LEU A 6 16.87 8.15 11.78
N SER A 7 15.59 8.06 11.40
CA SER A 7 14.48 8.76 12.03
C SER A 7 14.33 8.36 13.51
N ARG A 8 14.33 7.05 13.80
CA ARG A 8 14.25 6.53 15.16
C ARG A 8 15.39 7.02 16.02
N LYS A 9 16.64 6.89 15.56
CA LYS A 9 17.83 7.36 16.30
C LYS A 9 17.80 8.87 16.54
N PHE A 10 17.32 9.65 15.56
CA PHE A 10 17.20 11.10 15.71
C PHE A 10 16.16 11.47 16.78
N TYR A 11 15.01 10.76 16.79
CA TYR A 11 14.01 10.90 17.84
C TYR A 11 14.58 10.54 19.22
N GLU A 12 15.21 9.39 19.37
CA GLU A 12 15.77 8.89 20.64
C GLU A 12 16.85 9.82 21.18
N THR A 13 17.66 10.41 20.29
CA THR A 13 18.80 11.27 20.68
C THR A 13 18.32 12.69 21.08
N TYR A 14 17.38 13.25 20.35
CA TYR A 14 17.02 14.67 20.52
C TYR A 14 15.51 14.90 20.75
N GLY A 15 14.69 14.12 20.09
CA GLY A 15 13.23 14.31 20.13
C GLY A 15 12.65 14.00 21.50
N ALA A 16 13.03 12.88 22.09
CA ALA A 16 12.49 12.41 23.37
C ALA A 16 12.80 13.42 24.50
N SER A 17 14.05 13.87 24.63
CA SER A 17 14.43 14.88 25.65
C SER A 17 13.75 16.22 25.39
N MET A 18 13.61 16.65 24.13
CA MET A 18 12.91 17.90 23.78
C MET A 18 11.44 17.86 24.19
N LEU A 19 10.75 16.73 23.98
CA LEU A 19 9.37 16.58 24.40
C LEU A 19 9.24 16.53 25.91
N HIS A 20 10.04 15.73 26.59
CA HIS A 20 10.04 15.58 28.03
C HIS A 20 10.30 16.91 28.78
N GLU A 21 11.27 17.70 28.30
CA GLU A 21 11.67 18.95 28.94
C GLU A 21 10.68 20.10 28.70
N LYS A 22 10.07 20.16 27.52
CA LYS A 22 9.26 21.32 27.11
C LYS A 22 7.77 21.08 27.09
N PHE A 23 7.35 19.81 26.97
CA PHE A 23 5.95 19.44 26.83
C PHE A 23 5.56 18.22 27.70
N PRO A 24 5.98 18.15 28.97
CA PRO A 24 5.76 16.98 29.82
C PRO A 24 4.26 16.61 29.99
N GLU A 25 3.37 17.60 29.92
CA GLU A 25 1.92 17.38 30.07
C GLU A 25 1.22 16.88 28.78
N LEU A 26 1.95 16.88 27.68
CA LEU A 26 1.46 16.41 26.38
C LEU A 26 2.13 15.11 25.95
N GLU A 27 3.25 14.78 26.56
CA GLU A 27 4.14 13.71 26.10
C GLU A 27 3.43 12.37 25.92
N ASP A 28 2.52 12.03 26.82
CA ASP A 28 1.72 10.80 26.79
C ASP A 28 0.58 10.83 25.74
N LYS A 29 0.21 12.02 25.27
CA LYS A 29 -0.85 12.24 24.27
C LYS A 29 -0.34 12.27 22.83
N LEU A 30 0.97 12.25 22.66
CA LEU A 30 1.61 12.31 21.35
C LEU A 30 1.93 10.90 20.84
N ALA A 31 1.71 10.69 19.53
CA ALA A 31 2.33 9.56 18.87
C ALA A 31 3.53 10.04 18.03
N ILE A 32 4.60 9.26 18.05
CA ILE A 32 5.84 9.59 17.36
C ILE A 32 6.19 8.46 16.42
N GLY A 33 6.56 8.79 15.18
CA GLY A 33 6.92 7.77 14.21
C GLY A 33 7.42 8.32 12.90
N LEU A 34 7.68 7.43 11.97
CA LEU A 34 7.88 7.74 10.55
C LEU A 34 6.97 6.84 9.73
N VAL A 35 5.94 7.43 9.14
CA VAL A 35 4.86 6.76 8.40
C VAL A 35 4.42 7.65 7.23
N GLY A 36 3.81 7.07 6.22
CA GLY A 36 3.23 7.82 5.11
C GLY A 36 3.93 7.61 3.77
N ASP A 37 4.02 8.68 2.98
CA ASP A 37 4.67 8.62 1.67
C ASP A 37 6.19 8.64 1.83
N GLY A 38 6.87 7.93 0.95
CA GLY A 38 8.32 7.88 0.93
C GLY A 38 8.83 6.44 0.92
N SER A 39 9.96 6.23 0.26
CA SER A 39 10.62 4.92 0.21
C SER A 39 11.07 4.46 1.59
N GLU A 40 11.49 5.40 2.45
CA GLU A 40 11.92 5.15 3.81
C GLU A 40 10.78 4.59 4.69
N CYS A 41 9.53 5.06 4.49
CA CYS A 41 8.37 4.55 5.23
C CYS A 41 8.03 3.09 4.87
N PHE A 42 8.43 2.64 3.68
CA PHE A 42 8.30 1.25 3.24
C PHE A 42 9.59 0.43 3.49
N GLY A 43 10.70 1.04 3.95
CA GLY A 43 12.00 0.40 4.07
C GLY A 43 12.68 0.16 2.71
N TYR A 44 12.20 0.80 1.64
CA TYR A 44 12.68 0.63 0.26
C TYR A 44 13.68 1.69 -0.18
N ASP A 45 14.09 2.57 0.74
CA ASP A 45 15.13 3.56 0.50
C ASP A 45 16.48 2.89 0.17
N ASP A 46 17.18 3.48 -0.80
CA ASP A 46 18.49 3.07 -1.30
C ASP A 46 19.37 4.31 -1.58
N ASP A 47 20.51 4.14 -2.21
CA ASP A 47 21.41 5.26 -2.49
C ASP A 47 20.82 6.27 -3.49
N ILE A 48 19.93 5.83 -4.39
CA ILE A 48 19.22 6.71 -5.33
C ILE A 48 18.16 7.53 -4.61
N SER A 49 17.47 6.92 -3.62
CA SER A 49 16.40 7.59 -2.87
C SER A 49 16.91 8.73 -1.96
N ARG A 50 18.24 8.83 -1.77
CA ARG A 50 18.85 9.87 -0.91
C ARG A 50 18.93 11.24 -1.56
N ASP A 51 18.66 11.36 -2.84
CA ASP A 51 18.64 12.63 -3.56
C ASP A 51 17.41 13.48 -3.27
N HIS A 52 16.32 12.87 -2.79
CA HIS A 52 15.05 13.53 -2.47
C HIS A 52 14.49 13.05 -1.12
N ASP A 53 14.17 14.03 -0.26
CA ASP A 53 13.44 13.84 0.99
C ASP A 53 14.07 12.91 2.04
N PHE A 54 15.32 12.45 1.84
CA PHE A 54 16.05 11.67 2.84
C PHE A 54 16.71 12.60 3.85
N GLU A 55 16.11 12.71 5.04
CA GLU A 55 16.59 13.58 6.10
C GLU A 55 16.40 12.97 7.50
N PRO A 56 17.20 13.39 8.50
CA PRO A 56 16.92 13.05 9.88
C PRO A 56 15.68 13.83 10.37
N GLY A 57 14.54 13.15 10.41
CA GLY A 57 13.27 13.74 10.82
C GLY A 57 12.29 12.66 11.27
N PHE A 58 11.31 13.05 12.04
CA PHE A 58 10.21 12.21 12.50
C PHE A 58 8.91 13.00 12.55
N CYS A 59 7.79 12.31 12.58
CA CYS A 59 6.47 12.91 12.76
C CYS A 59 6.12 12.94 14.25
N ILE A 60 5.51 14.05 14.69
CA ILE A 60 4.87 14.21 15.98
C ILE A 60 3.37 14.31 15.69
N PHE A 61 2.66 13.22 15.91
CA PHE A 61 1.21 13.19 15.75
C PHE A 61 0.55 13.72 17.01
N VAL A 62 -0.22 14.78 16.84
CA VAL A 62 -0.92 15.47 17.94
C VAL A 62 -2.42 15.17 17.87
N PRO A 63 -3.15 15.25 19.01
CA PRO A 63 -4.60 15.18 19.03
C PRO A 63 -5.26 16.24 18.13
N ASP A 64 -6.39 15.91 17.54
CA ASP A 64 -7.09 16.82 16.62
C ASP A 64 -7.60 18.10 17.30
N ASP A 65 -7.86 18.06 18.60
CA ASP A 65 -8.35 19.15 19.44
C ASP A 65 -7.24 19.98 20.09
N ILE A 66 -5.96 19.71 19.74
CA ILE A 66 -4.84 20.53 20.26
C ILE A 66 -5.05 22.00 19.91
N ASP A 67 -4.80 22.90 20.87
CA ASP A 67 -4.88 24.34 20.62
C ASP A 67 -3.73 24.83 19.72
N SER A 68 -4.02 25.80 18.87
CA SER A 68 -3.08 26.30 17.87
C SER A 68 -1.80 26.92 18.46
N ARG A 69 -1.84 27.41 19.71
CA ARG A 69 -0.65 27.94 20.35
C ARG A 69 0.31 26.85 20.75
N THR A 70 -0.21 25.77 21.31
CA THR A 70 0.58 24.59 21.68
C THR A 70 1.15 23.90 20.45
N GLU A 71 0.33 23.71 19.39
CA GLU A 71 0.77 23.19 18.10
C GLU A 71 1.94 24.00 17.53
N PHE A 72 1.81 25.33 17.47
CA PHE A 72 2.88 26.23 17.02
C PHE A 72 4.15 26.15 17.90
N GLN A 73 4.00 25.98 19.23
CA GLN A 73 5.15 25.82 20.12
C GLN A 73 5.90 24.52 19.85
N LEU A 74 5.18 23.42 19.58
CA LEU A 74 5.76 22.14 19.18
C LEU A 74 6.52 22.27 17.86
N GLU A 75 5.91 22.88 16.83
CA GLU A 75 6.57 23.14 15.54
C GLU A 75 7.87 23.92 15.71
N ARG A 76 7.83 25.01 16.53
CA ARG A 76 9.04 25.80 16.82
C ARG A 76 10.12 25.02 17.57
N ALA A 77 9.71 24.14 18.47
CA ALA A 77 10.65 23.29 19.20
C ALA A 77 11.29 22.25 18.27
N TYR A 78 10.48 21.61 17.42
CA TYR A 78 10.94 20.66 16.39
C TYR A 78 11.89 21.34 15.39
N ALA A 79 11.58 22.55 14.94
CA ALA A 79 12.43 23.29 13.99
C ALA A 79 13.80 23.66 14.55
N LYS A 80 13.95 23.72 15.90
CA LYS A 80 15.22 24.00 16.59
C LYS A 80 16.08 22.76 16.82
N LEU A 81 15.58 21.56 16.54
CA LEU A 81 16.40 20.37 16.59
C LEU A 81 17.61 20.47 15.65
N PRO A 82 18.70 19.74 15.88
CA PRO A 82 19.90 19.78 15.05
C PRO A 82 19.57 19.68 13.57
N LYS A 83 20.29 20.46 12.76
CA LYS A 83 20.08 20.50 11.29
C LYS A 83 20.85 19.43 10.53
N SER A 84 21.71 18.68 11.22
CA SER A 84 22.40 17.52 10.68
C SER A 84 22.49 16.43 11.74
N PHE A 85 22.45 15.18 11.32
CA PHE A 85 22.60 14.01 12.18
C PHE A 85 23.21 12.86 11.38
N GLU A 86 24.21 12.17 11.94
CA GLU A 86 24.90 11.04 11.29
C GLU A 86 25.39 11.36 9.85
N GLY A 87 25.81 12.61 9.62
CA GLY A 87 26.30 13.07 8.33
C GLY A 87 25.22 13.39 7.29
N VAL A 88 23.94 13.37 7.70
CA VAL A 88 22.80 13.72 6.84
C VAL A 88 22.20 15.04 7.30
N ASP A 89 21.97 15.95 6.36
CA ASP A 89 21.38 17.26 6.64
C ASP A 89 19.84 17.20 6.56
N ARG A 90 19.18 17.97 7.45
CA ARG A 90 17.75 18.23 7.33
C ARG A 90 17.49 19.18 6.17
N LEU A 91 16.58 18.80 5.32
CA LEU A 91 16.19 19.60 4.15
C LEU A 91 15.45 20.88 4.58
N LYS A 92 15.60 21.94 3.79
CA LYS A 92 14.75 23.10 3.95
C LYS A 92 13.35 22.73 3.48
N ILE A 93 12.34 23.08 4.26
CA ILE A 93 10.92 22.84 3.92
C ILE A 93 10.67 23.35 2.49
N SER A 94 10.25 22.46 1.62
CA SER A 94 9.86 22.82 0.27
C SER A 94 8.54 23.64 0.32
N PRO A 95 8.45 24.76 -0.37
CA PRO A 95 7.20 25.51 -0.51
C PRO A 95 6.11 24.73 -1.25
N VAL A 96 6.49 23.69 -1.97
CA VAL A 96 5.60 22.85 -2.77
C VAL A 96 5.69 21.42 -2.24
N GLY A 97 4.64 20.92 -1.60
CA GLY A 97 4.55 19.52 -1.14
C GLY A 97 4.43 19.32 0.38
N GLY A 98 4.55 20.38 1.20
CA GLY A 98 4.48 20.27 2.65
C GLY A 98 5.68 19.56 3.28
N SER A 99 5.73 19.53 4.62
CA SER A 99 6.72 18.73 5.34
C SER A 99 6.21 17.31 5.55
N ARG A 100 7.02 16.33 5.23
CA ARG A 100 6.73 14.91 5.55
C ARG A 100 7.03 14.58 7.01
N HIS A 101 7.72 15.49 7.72
CA HIS A 101 8.13 15.37 9.10
C HIS A 101 7.62 16.57 9.90
N GLY A 102 7.64 16.46 11.21
CA GLY A 102 7.22 17.54 12.11
C GLY A 102 5.85 17.29 12.73
N VAL A 103 5.18 18.35 13.12
CA VAL A 103 3.91 18.27 13.85
C VAL A 103 2.75 18.11 12.87
N ILE A 104 1.94 17.09 13.09
CA ILE A 104 0.81 16.73 12.21
C ILE A 104 -0.36 16.29 13.11
N LYS A 105 -1.56 16.80 12.88
CA LYS A 105 -2.75 16.28 13.56
C LYS A 105 -3.04 14.86 13.10
N THR A 106 -3.30 13.97 14.04
CA THR A 106 -3.55 12.55 13.76
C THR A 106 -4.64 12.36 12.72
N GLY A 107 -5.78 13.03 12.89
CA GLY A 107 -6.88 12.95 11.94
C GLY A 107 -6.57 13.58 10.59
N ASP A 108 -5.77 14.66 10.51
CA ASP A 108 -5.37 15.26 9.23
C ASP A 108 -4.45 14.33 8.43
N PHE A 109 -3.54 13.61 9.10
CA PHE A 109 -2.72 12.59 8.45
C PHE A 109 -3.58 11.51 7.78
N TYR A 110 -4.52 10.92 8.52
CA TYR A 110 -5.38 9.87 7.97
C TYR A 110 -6.36 10.41 6.93
N LEU A 111 -6.95 11.59 7.15
CA LEU A 111 -7.83 12.24 6.18
C LEU A 111 -7.16 12.44 4.82
N ALA A 112 -5.92 12.91 4.83
CA ALA A 112 -5.15 13.14 3.60
C ALA A 112 -4.88 11.85 2.81
N LYS A 113 -4.77 10.70 3.49
CA LYS A 113 -4.48 9.41 2.86
C LYS A 113 -5.76 8.66 2.47
N THR A 114 -6.75 8.65 3.34
CA THR A 114 -7.89 7.72 3.24
C THR A 114 -9.25 8.41 3.05
N GLY A 115 -9.29 9.74 3.20
CA GLY A 115 -10.55 10.47 3.21
C GLY A 115 -11.33 10.36 4.54
N SER A 116 -10.75 9.74 5.58
CA SER A 116 -11.35 9.64 6.92
C SER A 116 -10.33 9.93 8.01
N ARG A 117 -10.79 10.57 9.10
CA ARG A 117 -9.92 10.94 10.24
C ARG A 117 -9.68 9.78 11.23
N THR A 118 -10.62 8.86 11.37
CA THR A 118 -10.69 7.93 12.51
C THR A 118 -10.91 6.46 12.13
N GLY A 119 -11.02 6.15 10.85
CA GLY A 119 -11.40 4.85 10.31
C GLY A 119 -12.57 4.97 9.35
N PHE A 120 -12.94 3.88 8.71
CA PHE A 120 -14.08 3.85 7.80
C PHE A 120 -15.37 3.45 8.51
N ASP A 121 -16.44 4.20 8.25
CA ASP A 121 -17.78 3.97 8.81
C ASP A 121 -18.69 3.25 7.82
N SER A 122 -18.29 3.12 6.56
CA SER A 122 -19.08 2.52 5.51
C SER A 122 -18.29 1.60 4.59
N ILE A 123 -19.01 0.66 3.98
CA ILE A 123 -18.48 -0.24 2.94
C ILE A 123 -17.99 0.57 1.73
N ASP A 124 -18.69 1.63 1.35
CA ASP A 124 -18.33 2.44 0.18
C ASP A 124 -16.95 3.09 0.31
N GLN A 125 -16.57 3.54 1.51
CA GLN A 125 -15.23 4.06 1.76
C GLN A 125 -14.15 2.98 1.51
N TRP A 126 -14.40 1.75 1.97
CA TRP A 126 -13.50 0.61 1.69
C TRP A 126 -13.40 0.30 0.20
N MET A 127 -14.50 0.38 -0.53
CA MET A 127 -14.57 0.03 -1.96
C MET A 127 -13.95 1.10 -2.85
N THR A 128 -13.96 2.37 -2.43
CA THR A 128 -13.50 3.49 -3.24
C THR A 128 -12.08 3.97 -2.89
N THR A 129 -11.55 3.60 -1.73
CA THR A 129 -10.19 3.97 -1.34
C THR A 129 -9.17 3.05 -2.00
N PRO A 130 -8.20 3.60 -2.76
CA PRO A 130 -7.15 2.80 -3.37
C PRO A 130 -6.28 2.08 -2.34
N ASP A 131 -5.90 0.85 -2.62
CA ASP A 131 -5.02 0.06 -1.73
C ASP A 131 -3.68 0.76 -1.47
N SER A 132 -3.14 1.51 -2.44
CA SER A 132 -1.91 2.28 -2.26
C SER A 132 -2.03 3.40 -1.21
N CYS A 133 -3.22 3.99 -1.07
CA CYS A 133 -3.50 4.98 -0.03
C CYS A 133 -3.55 4.32 1.35
N LEU A 134 -4.20 3.15 1.45
CA LEU A 134 -4.22 2.36 2.68
C LEU A 134 -2.82 1.84 3.04
N ALA A 135 -2.03 1.43 2.05
CA ALA A 135 -0.63 1.06 2.26
C ALA A 135 0.18 2.22 2.86
N ALA A 136 0.03 3.45 2.33
CA ALA A 136 0.72 4.63 2.84
C ALA A 136 0.21 5.07 4.22
N ALA A 137 -1.07 4.86 4.53
CA ALA A 137 -1.65 5.18 5.84
C ALA A 137 -1.22 4.20 6.94
N THR A 138 -0.77 2.99 6.58
CA THR A 138 -0.52 1.90 7.52
C THR A 138 0.91 1.35 7.51
N ASN A 139 1.82 1.94 6.73
CA ASN A 139 3.22 1.57 6.65
C ASN A 139 4.07 2.18 7.78
N GLY A 140 5.38 2.08 7.63
CA GLY A 140 6.36 2.73 8.49
C GLY A 140 6.36 2.19 9.91
N GLU A 141 6.86 3.01 10.82
CA GLU A 141 7.07 2.60 12.20
C GLU A 141 6.61 3.67 13.18
N VAL A 142 5.89 3.23 14.21
CA VAL A 142 5.51 4.07 15.36
C VAL A 142 6.51 3.82 16.47
N PHE A 143 7.24 4.86 16.89
CA PHE A 143 8.28 4.76 17.91
C PHE A 143 7.71 4.86 19.31
N ARG A 144 6.63 5.67 19.46
CA ARG A 144 5.93 5.90 20.72
C ARG A 144 4.46 6.22 20.44
N ASP A 145 3.55 5.70 21.25
CA ASP A 145 2.11 6.01 21.23
C ASP A 145 1.51 5.50 22.55
N ASP A 146 1.70 6.25 23.64
CA ASP A 146 1.40 5.79 25.00
C ASP A 146 -0.10 5.57 25.22
N LEU A 147 -0.95 6.44 24.67
CA LEU A 147 -2.42 6.27 24.72
C LEU A 147 -2.95 5.35 23.62
N GLY A 148 -2.15 5.01 22.63
CA GLY A 148 -2.51 4.09 21.57
C GLY A 148 -3.55 4.62 20.58
N GLU A 149 -3.80 5.93 20.53
CA GLU A 149 -4.83 6.50 19.65
C GLU A 149 -4.45 6.38 18.19
N PHE A 150 -3.22 6.78 17.83
CA PHE A 150 -2.71 6.65 16.47
C PHE A 150 -2.71 5.20 16.02
N SER A 151 -2.20 4.30 16.87
CA SER A 151 -2.13 2.87 16.58
C SER A 151 -3.51 2.22 16.45
N ARG A 152 -4.50 2.65 17.23
CA ARG A 152 -5.88 2.19 17.14
C ARG A 152 -6.52 2.57 15.80
N ILE A 153 -6.33 3.83 15.35
CA ILE A 153 -6.82 4.28 14.04
C ILE A 153 -6.11 3.51 12.93
N ARG A 154 -4.78 3.35 13.03
CA ARG A 154 -3.99 2.56 12.07
C ARG A 154 -4.54 1.13 11.95
N GLN A 155 -4.81 0.49 13.08
CA GLN A 155 -5.34 -0.87 13.11
C GLN A 155 -6.72 -0.96 12.44
N SER A 156 -7.59 0.04 12.64
CA SER A 156 -8.91 0.05 11.98
C SER A 156 -8.81 0.06 10.46
N PHE A 157 -7.75 0.67 9.88
CA PHE A 157 -7.48 0.60 8.45
C PHE A 157 -6.81 -0.71 8.03
N LEU A 158 -6.07 -1.40 8.91
CA LEU A 158 -5.50 -2.71 8.63
C LEU A 158 -6.54 -3.83 8.65
N ASP A 159 -7.62 -3.64 9.39
CA ASP A 159 -8.70 -4.63 9.58
C ASP A 159 -9.73 -4.59 8.44
N MET A 160 -9.26 -4.70 7.17
CA MET A 160 -10.17 -4.77 6.03
C MET A 160 -11.22 -5.86 6.23
N PRO A 161 -12.52 -5.53 6.17
CA PRO A 161 -13.57 -6.52 6.29
C PRO A 161 -13.44 -7.64 5.26
N GLN A 162 -13.67 -8.88 5.69
CA GLN A 162 -13.52 -10.06 4.82
C GLN A 162 -14.35 -9.94 3.53
N ASP A 163 -15.59 -9.49 3.62
CA ASP A 163 -16.48 -9.34 2.47
C ASP A 163 -15.98 -8.30 1.45
N VAL A 164 -15.37 -7.20 1.94
CA VAL A 164 -14.71 -6.19 1.09
C VAL A 164 -13.50 -6.82 0.37
N ARG A 165 -12.67 -7.56 1.11
CA ARG A 165 -11.52 -8.27 0.54
C ARG A 165 -11.94 -9.24 -0.55
N LEU A 166 -12.99 -10.03 -0.31
CA LEU A 166 -13.51 -10.98 -1.30
C LEU A 166 -14.07 -10.27 -2.52
N LYS A 167 -14.75 -9.12 -2.35
CA LYS A 167 -15.29 -8.34 -3.45
C LYS A 167 -14.18 -7.80 -4.35
N LYS A 168 -13.18 -7.14 -3.78
CA LYS A 168 -12.01 -6.67 -4.52
C LYS A 168 -11.27 -7.82 -5.19
N LEU A 169 -11.06 -8.94 -4.48
CA LEU A 169 -10.40 -10.12 -5.04
C LEU A 169 -11.16 -10.66 -6.26
N ALA A 170 -12.48 -10.81 -6.18
CA ALA A 170 -13.30 -11.25 -7.31
C ALA A 170 -13.18 -10.30 -8.51
N GLY A 171 -13.18 -8.98 -8.27
CA GLY A 171 -12.99 -7.97 -9.30
C GLY A 171 -11.62 -8.10 -9.99
N HIS A 172 -10.54 -8.24 -9.22
CA HIS A 172 -9.22 -8.42 -9.80
C HIS A 172 -9.08 -9.73 -10.57
N LEU A 173 -9.67 -10.83 -10.09
CA LEU A 173 -9.63 -12.13 -10.80
C LEU A 173 -10.34 -12.05 -12.14
N ILE A 174 -11.52 -11.40 -12.24
CA ILE A 174 -12.24 -11.32 -13.52
C ILE A 174 -11.51 -10.40 -14.50
N MET A 175 -10.91 -9.29 -14.04
CA MET A 175 -10.12 -8.42 -14.90
C MET A 175 -8.87 -9.13 -15.42
N ALA A 176 -8.17 -9.87 -14.55
CA ALA A 176 -7.04 -10.71 -14.97
C ALA A 176 -7.45 -11.78 -15.99
N ALA A 177 -8.59 -12.46 -15.79
CA ALA A 177 -9.12 -13.44 -16.76
C ALA A 177 -9.36 -12.80 -18.13
N GLN A 178 -10.07 -11.67 -18.14
CA GLN A 178 -10.37 -10.97 -19.40
C GLN A 178 -9.13 -10.48 -20.11
N ALA A 179 -8.18 -9.89 -19.39
CA ALA A 179 -6.96 -9.34 -19.99
C ALA A 179 -6.01 -10.44 -20.46
N GLY A 180 -5.62 -11.37 -19.58
CA GLY A 180 -4.61 -12.39 -19.86
C GLY A 180 -5.14 -13.59 -20.61
N GLN A 181 -6.13 -14.29 -20.03
CA GLN A 181 -6.60 -15.55 -20.58
C GLN A 181 -7.43 -15.38 -21.87
N TYR A 182 -8.11 -14.20 -22.04
CA TYR A 182 -8.96 -13.96 -23.19
C TYR A 182 -8.38 -12.94 -24.18
N ASN A 183 -8.18 -11.68 -23.80
CA ASN A 183 -7.88 -10.59 -24.74
C ASN A 183 -6.46 -10.65 -25.31
N PHE A 184 -5.46 -11.07 -24.53
CA PHE A 184 -4.07 -11.14 -25.01
C PHE A 184 -3.96 -11.99 -26.27
N LYS A 185 -4.46 -13.23 -26.24
CA LYS A 185 -4.42 -14.17 -27.38
C LYS A 185 -5.18 -13.62 -28.59
N ARG A 186 -6.30 -12.92 -28.36
CA ARG A 186 -7.10 -12.31 -29.43
C ARG A 186 -6.36 -11.15 -30.09
N CYS A 187 -5.73 -10.27 -29.32
CA CYS A 187 -4.92 -9.17 -29.86
C CYS A 187 -3.77 -9.71 -30.72
N ILE A 188 -3.06 -10.72 -30.24
CA ILE A 188 -2.00 -11.39 -31.02
C ILE A 188 -2.55 -11.95 -32.33
N SER A 189 -3.69 -12.65 -32.30
CA SER A 189 -4.31 -13.25 -33.49
C SER A 189 -4.75 -12.21 -34.53
N HIS A 190 -5.05 -10.99 -34.11
CA HIS A 190 -5.39 -9.86 -35.00
C HIS A 190 -4.18 -9.03 -35.44
N GLY A 191 -2.96 -9.37 -34.99
CA GLY A 191 -1.76 -8.61 -35.28
C GLY A 191 -1.65 -7.28 -34.50
N GLU A 192 -2.48 -7.10 -33.47
CA GLU A 192 -2.56 -5.90 -32.64
C GLU A 192 -1.56 -5.99 -31.46
N THR A 193 -0.27 -5.90 -31.79
CA THR A 193 0.82 -6.09 -30.80
C THR A 193 0.78 -5.06 -29.67
N GLY A 194 0.41 -3.81 -29.97
CA GLY A 194 0.22 -2.77 -28.94
C GLY A 194 -0.95 -3.09 -28.00
N GLY A 195 -2.08 -3.54 -28.56
CA GLY A 195 -3.23 -4.02 -27.77
C GLY A 195 -2.90 -5.22 -26.90
N ALA A 196 -2.11 -6.15 -27.42
CA ALA A 196 -1.62 -7.31 -26.68
C ALA A 196 -0.74 -6.88 -25.49
N GLN A 197 0.15 -5.89 -25.67
CA GLN A 197 0.97 -5.40 -24.56
C GLN A 197 0.14 -4.70 -23.49
N LEU A 198 -0.86 -3.92 -23.87
CA LEU A 198 -1.80 -3.32 -22.89
C LEU A 198 -2.57 -4.40 -22.12
N ALA A 199 -3.07 -5.44 -22.80
CA ALA A 199 -3.74 -6.56 -22.16
C ALA A 199 -2.80 -7.30 -21.18
N MET A 200 -1.52 -7.43 -21.50
CA MET A 200 -0.54 -8.06 -20.61
C MET A 200 -0.23 -7.21 -19.39
N ILE A 201 -0.13 -5.89 -19.55
CA ILE A 201 0.04 -4.95 -18.43
C ILE A 201 -1.18 -5.02 -17.49
N GLU A 202 -2.37 -4.99 -18.04
CA GLU A 202 -3.65 -5.12 -17.30
C GLU A 202 -3.72 -6.45 -16.52
N PHE A 203 -3.35 -7.56 -17.19
CA PHE A 203 -3.26 -8.86 -16.53
C PHE A 203 -2.31 -8.83 -15.33
N ALA A 204 -1.09 -8.36 -15.54
CA ALA A 204 -0.07 -8.31 -14.50
C ALA A 204 -0.51 -7.42 -13.32
N ASP A 205 -1.14 -6.27 -13.60
CA ASP A 205 -1.63 -5.34 -12.60
C ASP A 205 -2.71 -5.97 -11.70
N HIS A 206 -3.72 -6.58 -12.33
CA HIS A 206 -4.82 -7.21 -11.59
C HIS A 206 -4.40 -8.52 -10.91
N ALA A 207 -3.61 -9.38 -11.56
CA ALA A 207 -3.11 -10.61 -10.95
C ALA A 207 -2.20 -10.30 -9.75
N MET A 208 -1.33 -9.28 -9.83
CA MET A 208 -0.53 -8.80 -8.70
C MET A 208 -1.43 -8.33 -7.55
N SER A 209 -2.45 -7.53 -7.81
CA SER A 209 -3.39 -7.06 -6.79
C SER A 209 -4.13 -8.21 -6.11
N ALA A 210 -4.54 -9.24 -6.88
CA ALA A 210 -5.11 -10.47 -6.32
C ALA A 210 -4.13 -11.18 -5.37
N VAL A 211 -2.83 -11.24 -5.73
CA VAL A 211 -1.79 -11.82 -4.87
C VAL A 211 -1.65 -11.05 -3.55
N PHE A 212 -1.66 -9.70 -3.58
CA PHE A 212 -1.66 -8.91 -2.36
C PHE A 212 -2.87 -9.20 -1.47
N LEU A 213 -4.07 -9.27 -2.04
CA LEU A 213 -5.30 -9.59 -1.30
C LEU A 213 -5.29 -11.02 -0.73
N LEU A 214 -4.67 -11.99 -1.41
CA LEU A 214 -4.45 -13.35 -0.89
C LEU A 214 -3.49 -13.37 0.30
N ASN A 215 -2.57 -12.43 0.38
CA ASN A 215 -1.68 -12.21 1.52
C ASN A 215 -2.26 -11.28 2.60
N ARG A 216 -3.49 -10.76 2.44
CA ARG A 216 -4.10 -9.76 3.32
C ARG A 216 -3.22 -8.53 3.52
N LYS A 217 -2.59 -8.07 2.43
CA LYS A 217 -1.72 -6.89 2.38
C LYS A 217 -2.27 -5.91 1.36
N TYR A 218 -2.04 -4.61 1.59
CA TYR A 218 -2.32 -3.57 0.62
C TYR A 218 -1.19 -3.49 -0.39
N ARG A 219 -1.53 -3.43 -1.66
CA ARG A 219 -0.56 -3.18 -2.72
C ARG A 219 -0.11 -1.72 -2.65
N PRO A 220 1.19 -1.43 -2.50
CA PRO A 220 1.67 -0.06 -2.51
C PRO A 220 1.62 0.54 -3.92
N PHE A 221 1.94 1.83 -4.01
CA PHE A 221 2.06 2.54 -5.28
C PHE A 221 2.99 1.79 -6.26
N TYR A 222 2.70 1.85 -7.56
CA TYR A 222 3.32 0.98 -8.59
C TYR A 222 4.85 0.92 -8.54
N LYS A 223 5.54 2.03 -8.21
CA LYS A 223 7.01 2.07 -8.16
C LYS A 223 7.62 1.15 -7.10
N TRP A 224 6.83 0.73 -6.11
CA TRP A 224 7.25 -0.18 -5.05
C TRP A 224 6.56 -1.54 -5.10
N ALA A 225 5.57 -1.70 -5.98
CA ALA A 225 4.72 -2.89 -6.01
C ALA A 225 5.51 -4.19 -6.22
N PHE A 226 6.47 -4.20 -7.14
CA PHE A 226 7.33 -5.37 -7.39
C PHE A 226 8.23 -5.70 -6.20
N ARG A 227 8.83 -4.67 -5.57
CA ARG A 227 9.66 -4.87 -4.38
C ARG A 227 8.83 -5.44 -3.23
N ALA A 228 7.67 -4.85 -2.95
CA ALA A 228 6.75 -5.32 -1.93
C ALA A 228 6.24 -6.74 -2.22
N MET A 229 5.99 -7.07 -3.49
CA MET A 229 5.56 -8.41 -3.88
C MET A 229 6.61 -9.47 -3.57
N ARG A 230 7.90 -9.19 -3.77
CA ARG A 230 8.99 -10.13 -3.44
C ARG A 230 9.09 -10.44 -1.94
N GLU A 231 8.50 -9.61 -1.09
CA GLU A 231 8.46 -9.77 0.38
C GLU A 231 7.20 -10.49 0.89
N LEU A 232 6.27 -10.85 0.00
CA LEU A 232 5.05 -11.54 0.39
C LEU A 232 5.34 -13.00 0.79
N GLU A 233 4.55 -13.53 1.71
CA GLU A 233 4.64 -14.92 2.14
C GLU A 233 4.20 -15.90 1.04
N LYS A 234 3.15 -15.52 0.30
CA LYS A 234 2.54 -16.36 -0.75
C LYS A 234 2.76 -15.74 -2.10
N LEU A 235 3.15 -16.58 -3.07
CA LEU A 235 3.27 -16.23 -4.48
C LEU A 235 4.29 -15.09 -4.78
N SER A 236 5.22 -14.82 -3.88
CA SER A 236 6.27 -13.79 -4.07
C SER A 236 7.15 -14.03 -5.30
N GLY A 237 7.39 -15.30 -5.65
CA GLY A 237 8.16 -15.68 -6.84
C GLY A 237 7.54 -15.24 -8.18
N LEU A 238 6.24 -14.86 -8.19
CA LEU A 238 5.60 -14.33 -9.40
C LEU A 238 6.06 -12.90 -9.74
N ALA A 239 6.74 -12.19 -8.86
CA ALA A 239 7.19 -10.82 -9.12
C ALA A 239 8.05 -10.73 -10.39
N ASP A 240 9.08 -11.60 -10.50
CA ASP A 240 9.98 -11.62 -11.66
C ASP A 240 9.26 -12.11 -12.93
N THR A 241 8.28 -12.99 -12.79
CA THR A 241 7.44 -13.45 -13.89
C THR A 241 6.57 -12.31 -14.43
N PHE A 242 5.93 -11.51 -13.57
CA PHE A 242 5.18 -10.33 -13.99
C PHE A 242 6.11 -9.30 -14.66
N GLU A 243 7.30 -9.09 -14.13
CA GLU A 243 8.27 -8.18 -14.73
C GLU A 243 8.64 -8.62 -16.15
N PHE A 244 8.90 -9.92 -16.36
CA PHE A 244 9.12 -10.50 -17.69
C PHE A 244 7.92 -10.26 -18.63
N LEU A 245 6.69 -10.52 -18.18
CA LEU A 245 5.48 -10.34 -18.99
C LEU A 245 5.31 -8.92 -19.51
N ILE A 246 5.60 -7.90 -18.69
CA ILE A 246 5.38 -6.50 -19.06
C ILE A 246 6.56 -5.88 -19.80
N SER A 247 7.78 -6.43 -19.68
CA SER A 247 9.00 -5.86 -20.27
C SER A 247 9.45 -6.55 -21.56
N SER A 248 8.96 -7.76 -21.85
CA SER A 248 9.31 -8.50 -23.06
C SER A 248 8.44 -8.09 -24.25
N ASP A 249 8.92 -8.37 -25.48
CA ASP A 249 8.21 -8.14 -26.74
C ASP A 249 7.00 -9.08 -26.92
N ASN A 250 6.31 -8.94 -28.06
CA ASN A 250 5.20 -9.79 -28.48
C ASN A 250 5.48 -10.47 -29.85
N GLU A 251 6.75 -10.76 -30.15
CA GLU A 251 7.10 -11.59 -31.28
C GLU A 251 6.50 -13.02 -31.13
N PRO A 252 6.25 -13.75 -32.21
CA PRO A 252 5.47 -15.00 -32.16
C PRO A 252 5.90 -16.00 -31.09
N VAL A 253 7.21 -16.18 -30.89
CA VAL A 253 7.75 -17.13 -29.90
C VAL A 253 7.50 -16.58 -28.49
N THR A 254 7.79 -15.30 -28.24
CA THR A 254 7.61 -14.65 -26.95
C THR A 254 6.11 -14.56 -26.60
N ALA A 255 5.26 -14.23 -27.58
CA ALA A 255 3.82 -14.16 -27.37
C ALA A 255 3.22 -15.54 -26.99
N SER A 256 3.69 -16.63 -27.61
CA SER A 256 3.28 -17.98 -27.23
C SER A 256 3.71 -18.32 -25.82
N ALA A 257 4.97 -18.02 -25.45
CA ALA A 257 5.47 -18.25 -24.10
C ALA A 257 4.70 -17.42 -23.05
N LYS A 258 4.39 -16.14 -23.34
CA LYS A 258 3.56 -15.31 -22.45
C LYS A 258 2.17 -15.90 -22.24
N ALA A 259 1.54 -16.44 -23.30
CA ALA A 259 0.24 -17.08 -23.19
C ALA A 259 0.26 -18.30 -22.27
N ASP A 260 1.31 -19.11 -22.32
CA ASP A 260 1.48 -20.26 -21.43
C ASP A 260 1.76 -19.82 -19.99
N ILE A 261 2.59 -18.79 -19.79
CA ILE A 261 2.89 -18.19 -18.48
C ILE A 261 1.62 -17.62 -17.82
N VAL A 262 0.71 -17.01 -18.58
CA VAL A 262 -0.58 -16.54 -18.06
C VAL A 262 -1.38 -17.68 -17.44
N GLU A 263 -1.44 -18.84 -18.12
CA GLU A 263 -2.15 -20.03 -17.60
C GLU A 263 -1.44 -20.62 -16.36
N ASP A 264 -0.12 -20.61 -16.33
CA ASP A 264 0.65 -21.04 -15.15
C ASP A 264 0.38 -20.14 -13.94
N ILE A 265 0.40 -18.82 -14.12
CA ILE A 265 0.05 -17.86 -13.07
C ILE A 265 -1.38 -18.07 -12.59
N ALA A 266 -2.33 -18.23 -13.52
CA ALA A 266 -3.72 -18.51 -13.19
C ALA A 266 -3.83 -19.79 -12.35
N SER A 267 -3.15 -20.85 -12.71
CA SER A 267 -3.12 -22.10 -11.96
C SER A 267 -2.55 -21.94 -10.55
N MET A 268 -1.49 -21.14 -10.39
CA MET A 268 -0.89 -20.85 -9.07
C MET A 268 -1.83 -20.04 -8.19
N ILE A 269 -2.51 -19.02 -8.72
CA ILE A 269 -3.51 -18.22 -8.00
C ILE A 269 -4.70 -19.10 -7.61
N ILE A 270 -5.21 -19.93 -8.51
CA ILE A 270 -6.31 -20.87 -8.25
C ILE A 270 -5.95 -21.84 -7.12
N THR A 271 -4.73 -22.39 -7.16
CA THR A 271 -4.24 -23.28 -6.10
C THR A 271 -4.25 -22.59 -4.74
N GLU A 272 -3.86 -21.32 -4.69
CA GLU A 272 -3.88 -20.55 -3.44
C GLU A 272 -5.32 -20.21 -2.99
N LEU A 273 -6.22 -19.89 -3.93
CA LEU A 273 -7.65 -19.72 -3.63
C LEU A 273 -8.26 -20.98 -3.01
N GLN A 274 -7.94 -22.16 -3.55
CA GLN A 274 -8.39 -23.44 -3.02
C GLN A 274 -7.83 -23.73 -1.63
N LYS A 275 -6.52 -23.51 -1.41
CA LYS A 275 -5.88 -23.66 -0.09
C LYS A 275 -6.55 -22.78 0.97
N GLN A 276 -6.95 -21.56 0.60
CA GLN A 276 -7.67 -20.66 1.50
C GLN A 276 -9.19 -20.93 1.54
N SER A 277 -9.68 -21.96 0.86
CA SER A 277 -11.12 -22.28 0.75
C SER A 277 -11.95 -21.12 0.24
N LEU A 278 -11.43 -20.33 -0.70
CA LEU A 278 -12.09 -19.15 -1.28
C LEU A 278 -12.86 -19.45 -2.57
N THR A 279 -12.77 -20.68 -3.11
CA THR A 279 -13.43 -21.06 -4.35
C THR A 279 -13.85 -22.53 -4.30
N ASP A 280 -14.95 -22.86 -4.97
CA ASP A 280 -15.39 -24.24 -5.24
C ASP A 280 -15.31 -24.60 -6.73
N ALA A 281 -14.91 -23.66 -7.60
CA ALA A 281 -14.72 -23.94 -9.01
C ALA A 281 -13.57 -24.93 -9.24
N ILE A 282 -13.70 -25.77 -10.26
CA ILE A 282 -12.76 -26.88 -10.56
C ILE A 282 -12.15 -26.80 -11.98
N CYS A 283 -12.07 -25.60 -12.55
CA CYS A 283 -11.49 -25.34 -13.87
C CYS A 283 -10.25 -24.44 -13.79
N GLY A 284 -9.55 -24.22 -14.91
CA GLY A 284 -8.41 -23.31 -15.02
C GLY A 284 -8.77 -21.87 -15.35
N ASP A 285 -10.05 -21.52 -15.40
CA ASP A 285 -10.54 -20.21 -15.78
C ASP A 285 -10.75 -19.30 -14.58
N LEU A 286 -9.94 -18.24 -14.45
CA LEU A 286 -10.02 -17.27 -13.37
C LEU A 286 -11.39 -16.59 -13.26
N GLU A 287 -12.12 -16.43 -14.38
CA GLU A 287 -13.47 -15.86 -14.38
C GLU A 287 -14.42 -16.70 -13.52
N LYS A 288 -14.39 -18.04 -13.65
CA LYS A 288 -15.22 -18.94 -12.85
C LYS A 288 -14.87 -18.86 -11.36
N HIS A 289 -13.59 -18.73 -11.06
CA HIS A 289 -13.11 -18.54 -9.70
C HIS A 289 -13.52 -17.19 -9.14
N ALA A 290 -13.54 -16.11 -9.94
CA ALA A 290 -14.04 -14.81 -9.54
C ALA A 290 -15.48 -14.87 -9.06
N TYR A 291 -16.36 -15.52 -9.80
CA TYR A 291 -17.76 -15.73 -9.40
C TYR A 291 -17.87 -16.58 -8.13
N SER A 292 -17.10 -17.67 -8.04
CA SER A 292 -17.08 -18.53 -6.86
C SER A 292 -16.62 -17.80 -5.60
N VAL A 293 -15.62 -16.89 -5.72
CA VAL A 293 -15.19 -16.01 -4.63
C VAL A 293 -16.30 -15.02 -4.25
N ASN A 294 -16.97 -14.41 -5.24
CA ASN A 294 -18.06 -13.47 -5.00
C ASN A 294 -19.24 -14.14 -4.28
N ASP A 295 -19.56 -15.39 -4.58
CA ASP A 295 -20.66 -16.13 -3.96
C ASP A 295 -20.41 -16.39 -2.46
N ARG A 296 -19.16 -16.32 -1.98
CA ARG A 296 -18.81 -16.45 -0.57
C ARG A 296 -18.97 -15.17 0.25
N ILE A 297 -19.33 -14.06 -0.37
CA ILE A 297 -19.59 -12.80 0.29
C ILE A 297 -20.91 -12.92 1.08
N SER A 298 -20.84 -12.69 2.38
CA SER A 298 -22.01 -12.79 3.28
C SER A 298 -22.94 -11.58 3.10
N SER A 299 -22.40 -10.38 2.93
CA SER A 299 -23.16 -9.16 2.69
C SER A 299 -23.88 -9.20 1.35
N THR A 300 -25.21 -9.19 1.38
CA THR A 300 -26.04 -9.12 0.16
C THR A 300 -25.74 -7.86 -0.65
N GLN A 301 -25.53 -6.72 0.01
CA GLN A 301 -25.15 -5.47 -0.64
C GLN A 301 -23.90 -5.64 -1.49
N LEU A 302 -22.80 -6.14 -0.92
CA LEU A 302 -21.54 -6.34 -1.64
C LEU A 302 -21.65 -7.42 -2.71
N ARG A 303 -22.30 -8.56 -2.39
CA ARG A 303 -22.43 -9.69 -3.32
C ARG A 303 -23.16 -9.30 -4.59
N THR A 304 -24.19 -8.43 -4.51
CA THR A 304 -25.01 -8.01 -5.66
C THR A 304 -24.44 -6.81 -6.43
N MET A 305 -23.40 -6.14 -5.92
CA MET A 305 -22.68 -5.13 -6.70
C MET A 305 -22.10 -5.76 -7.96
N HIS A 306 -21.87 -4.94 -9.00
CA HIS A 306 -21.14 -5.38 -10.19
C HIS A 306 -19.83 -6.10 -9.77
N ILE A 307 -19.49 -7.19 -10.46
CA ILE A 307 -18.34 -8.02 -10.04
C ILE A 307 -17.03 -7.25 -10.02
N MET A 308 -16.88 -6.25 -10.87
CA MET A 308 -15.70 -5.37 -10.95
C MET A 308 -15.77 -4.20 -9.95
N ALA A 309 -16.73 -4.14 -9.03
CA ALA A 309 -16.79 -3.06 -8.06
C ALA A 309 -15.56 -3.06 -7.15
N GLY A 310 -14.93 -1.90 -6.99
CA GLY A 310 -13.75 -1.71 -6.13
C GLY A 310 -12.39 -2.04 -6.77
N VAL A 311 -12.33 -2.18 -8.10
CA VAL A 311 -11.08 -2.39 -8.88
C VAL A 311 -11.02 -1.43 -10.05
#